data_1ed261c9d4f0ce628b3e6d66131dbe72
#
_entry.id   1ed261c9d4f0ce628b3e6d66131dbe72
#
_cell.length_a   1.000
_cell.length_b   1.000
_cell.length_c   1.000
_cell.angle_alpha   90.00
_cell.angle_beta   90.00
_cell.angle_gamma   90.00
#
_symmetry.space_group_name_H-M   'P 1'
#
loop_
_entity.id
_entity.type
_entity.pdbx_description
1 polymer ?
#
loop_
_entity_poly.entity_id
_entity_poly.type
_entity_poly.pdbx_seq_one_letter_code
_entity_poly.pdbx_strand_id
1 'polypeptide(L)'
;MILCNLALEIEHLLDEDFMVKTMDTCIHEVMDVFLRPELGGLIVETLNADNTLVDCFEGRHMNPGHAIEAMWFIMDLGKRLNRPELVVKAKDTALKMLEYGWDKEYGGIFYFMDRNGCPPQELEWDQKLWWVHIETLISTIKGYRLTGDPKCLEWFERIHDYTWSHFKDTEHPEWFGYLNRRGEVLLPLKGGKWKGCFHLPRGLYQCWQVLEELSKYCLLYTSDAADEGL
;
A
#
# COMPACT_ATOMS: atom_id res chain seq x y z
N MET A 1 4.82 -11.36 1.91
CA MET A 1 4.66 -9.91 2.12
C MET A 1 5.45 -9.40 3.34
N ILE A 2 5.06 -9.68 4.59
CA ILE A 2 5.74 -9.15 5.81
C ILE A 2 7.26 -9.42 5.85
N LEU A 3 7.70 -10.58 5.35
CA LEU A 3 9.13 -10.89 5.27
C LEU A 3 9.92 -9.88 4.40
N CYS A 4 9.29 -9.27 3.39
CA CYS A 4 9.92 -8.22 2.58
C CYS A 4 10.34 -7.02 3.44
N ASN A 5 9.43 -6.54 4.30
CA ASN A 5 9.72 -5.42 5.19
C ASN A 5 10.70 -5.84 6.30
N LEU A 6 10.46 -7.00 6.91
CA LEU A 6 11.33 -7.50 7.98
C LEU A 6 12.79 -7.63 7.51
N ALA A 7 13.00 -8.10 6.27
CA ALA A 7 14.32 -8.23 5.70
C ALA A 7 15.09 -6.89 5.69
N LEU A 8 14.41 -5.78 5.36
CA LEU A 8 15.01 -4.44 5.39
C LEU A 8 15.26 -3.93 6.82
N GLU A 9 14.31 -4.15 7.73
CA GLU A 9 14.41 -3.63 9.10
C GLU A 9 15.55 -4.27 9.90
N ILE A 10 15.88 -5.53 9.64
CA ILE A 10 16.92 -6.27 10.36
C ILE A 10 18.17 -6.57 9.53
N GLU A 11 18.32 -5.98 8.34
CA GLU A 11 19.45 -6.26 7.45
C GLU A 11 20.82 -6.06 8.14
N HIS A 12 20.91 -5.07 9.00
CA HIS A 12 22.13 -4.77 9.75
C HIS A 12 22.56 -5.83 10.78
N LEU A 13 21.69 -6.81 11.05
CA LEU A 13 21.95 -7.92 11.98
C LEU A 13 22.32 -9.22 11.28
N LEU A 14 22.25 -9.28 9.97
CA LEU A 14 22.35 -10.50 9.19
C LEU A 14 23.49 -10.42 8.16
N ASP A 15 23.93 -11.58 7.70
CA ASP A 15 24.90 -11.69 6.60
C ASP A 15 24.33 -11.14 5.30
N GLU A 16 25.12 -10.38 4.53
CA GLU A 16 24.69 -9.69 3.32
C GLU A 16 24.20 -10.68 2.24
N ASP A 17 24.92 -11.80 2.01
CA ASP A 17 24.53 -12.78 0.99
C ASP A 17 23.20 -13.46 1.35
N PHE A 18 23.02 -13.77 2.65
CA PHE A 18 21.76 -14.31 3.16
C PHE A 18 20.61 -13.32 2.96
N MET A 19 20.87 -12.04 3.23
CA MET A 19 19.86 -10.99 3.10
C MET A 19 19.45 -10.77 1.65
N VAL A 20 20.41 -10.64 0.74
CA VAL A 20 20.14 -10.47 -0.70
C VAL A 20 19.34 -11.66 -1.22
N LYS A 21 19.73 -12.89 -0.87
CA LYS A 21 18.98 -14.09 -1.27
C LYS A 21 17.56 -14.11 -0.72
N THR A 22 17.37 -13.66 0.51
CA THR A 22 16.04 -13.57 1.14
C THR A 22 15.18 -12.54 0.43
N MET A 23 15.74 -11.36 0.12
CA MET A 23 15.06 -10.31 -0.64
C MET A 23 14.67 -10.80 -2.04
N ASP A 24 15.57 -11.47 -2.76
CA ASP A 24 15.30 -12.05 -4.08
C ASP A 24 14.18 -13.10 -4.02
N THR A 25 14.19 -13.96 -3.01
CA THR A 25 13.10 -14.93 -2.81
C THR A 25 11.76 -14.22 -2.58
N CYS A 26 11.72 -13.20 -1.72
CA CYS A 26 10.52 -12.42 -1.48
C CYS A 26 10.01 -11.72 -2.74
N ILE A 27 10.92 -11.13 -3.52
CA ILE A 27 10.58 -10.46 -4.79
C ILE A 27 9.98 -11.48 -5.77
N HIS A 28 10.64 -12.63 -5.93
CA HIS A 28 10.16 -13.71 -6.81
C HIS A 28 8.74 -14.16 -6.41
N GLU A 29 8.52 -14.47 -5.13
CA GLU A 29 7.21 -14.91 -4.67
C GLU A 29 6.13 -13.86 -4.98
N VAL A 30 6.36 -12.60 -4.66
CA VAL A 30 5.35 -11.56 -4.81
C VAL A 30 5.16 -11.18 -6.29
N MET A 31 6.24 -10.97 -7.03
CA MET A 31 6.20 -10.32 -8.35
C MET A 31 6.16 -11.29 -9.52
N ASP A 32 6.45 -12.58 -9.31
CA ASP A 32 6.45 -13.58 -10.39
C ASP A 32 5.46 -14.72 -10.11
N VAL A 33 5.19 -15.05 -8.83
CA VAL A 33 4.24 -16.11 -8.48
C VAL A 33 2.84 -15.56 -8.22
N PHE A 34 2.69 -14.60 -7.30
CA PHE A 34 1.37 -14.06 -6.91
C PHE A 34 0.85 -12.94 -7.81
N LEU A 35 1.71 -12.22 -8.51
CA LEU A 35 1.31 -11.25 -9.55
C LEU A 35 0.86 -11.98 -10.81
N ARG A 36 -0.40 -11.78 -11.22
CA ARG A 36 -1.04 -12.55 -12.30
C ARG A 36 -1.30 -11.67 -13.54
N PRO A 37 -0.45 -11.76 -14.57
CA PRO A 37 -0.64 -11.01 -15.81
C PRO A 37 -1.98 -11.31 -16.51
N GLU A 38 -2.45 -12.57 -16.44
CA GLU A 38 -3.73 -13.02 -16.99
C GLU A 38 -4.95 -12.40 -16.30
N LEU A 39 -4.78 -11.84 -15.10
CA LEU A 39 -5.78 -11.06 -14.38
C LEU A 39 -5.55 -9.55 -14.50
N GLY A 40 -4.88 -9.09 -15.57
CA GLY A 40 -4.58 -7.68 -15.77
C GLY A 40 -3.45 -7.14 -14.88
N GLY A 41 -2.68 -8.03 -14.24
CA GLY A 41 -1.59 -7.66 -13.33
C GLY A 41 -2.08 -7.40 -11.89
N LEU A 42 -3.11 -8.10 -11.46
CA LEU A 42 -3.53 -8.12 -10.06
C LEU A 42 -2.70 -9.15 -9.25
N ILE A 43 -2.58 -8.91 -7.96
CA ILE A 43 -1.97 -9.84 -6.99
C ILE A 43 -3.09 -10.63 -6.32
N VAL A 44 -2.96 -11.96 -6.32
CA VAL A 44 -3.89 -12.88 -5.66
C VAL A 44 -3.40 -13.25 -4.27
N GLU A 45 -4.32 -13.72 -3.41
CA GLU A 45 -4.01 -14.14 -2.03
C GLU A 45 -3.69 -15.65 -1.94
N THR A 46 -4.24 -16.45 -2.86
CA THR A 46 -4.18 -17.92 -2.77
C THR A 46 -3.94 -18.54 -4.13
N LEU A 47 -3.05 -19.52 -4.15
CA LEU A 47 -2.74 -20.36 -5.32
C LEU A 47 -2.73 -21.84 -4.93
N ASN A 48 -2.91 -22.72 -5.90
CA ASN A 48 -2.60 -24.13 -5.75
C ASN A 48 -1.09 -24.35 -5.61
N ALA A 49 -0.69 -25.52 -5.13
CA ALA A 49 0.73 -25.89 -4.98
C ALA A 49 1.53 -25.88 -6.30
N ASP A 50 0.85 -25.98 -7.43
CA ASP A 50 1.42 -25.85 -8.78
C ASP A 50 1.35 -24.43 -9.35
N ASN A 51 1.06 -23.44 -8.52
CA ASN A 51 0.90 -22.04 -8.86
C ASN A 51 -0.29 -21.73 -9.80
N THR A 52 -1.24 -22.64 -9.98
CA THR A 52 -2.47 -22.36 -10.70
C THR A 52 -3.48 -21.62 -9.83
N LEU A 53 -4.41 -20.90 -10.47
CA LEU A 53 -5.48 -20.18 -9.78
C LEU A 53 -6.45 -21.16 -9.12
N VAL A 54 -6.82 -20.89 -7.89
CA VAL A 54 -7.85 -21.64 -7.15
C VAL A 54 -9.23 -21.06 -7.46
N ASP A 55 -10.17 -21.86 -7.94
CA ASP A 55 -11.53 -21.41 -8.29
C ASP A 55 -12.56 -21.88 -7.26
N CYS A 56 -12.43 -21.38 -6.04
CA CYS A 56 -13.42 -21.47 -4.97
C CYS A 56 -13.51 -20.10 -4.27
N PHE A 57 -14.35 -19.95 -3.28
CA PHE A 57 -14.51 -18.68 -2.56
C PHE A 57 -13.17 -18.18 -2.00
N GLU A 58 -12.44 -19.03 -1.31
CA GLU A 58 -11.15 -18.70 -0.69
C GLU A 58 -10.10 -18.36 -1.74
N GLY A 59 -10.11 -19.06 -2.88
CA GLY A 59 -9.18 -18.85 -3.97
C GLY A 59 -9.46 -17.61 -4.81
N ARG A 60 -10.70 -17.13 -4.82
CA ARG A 60 -11.08 -15.89 -5.50
C ARG A 60 -11.02 -14.67 -4.60
N HIS A 61 -10.81 -14.88 -3.31
CA HIS A 61 -10.67 -13.83 -2.33
C HIS A 61 -9.48 -12.92 -2.64
N MET A 62 -9.73 -11.62 -2.63
CA MET A 62 -8.75 -10.57 -2.92
C MET A 62 -8.73 -9.57 -1.77
N ASN A 63 -7.53 -9.21 -1.31
CA ASN A 63 -7.35 -8.14 -0.34
C ASN A 63 -6.52 -7.00 -0.96
N PRO A 64 -7.17 -5.95 -1.48
CA PRO A 64 -6.45 -4.83 -2.09
C PRO A 64 -5.41 -4.21 -1.16
N GLY A 65 -5.72 -4.13 0.14
CA GLY A 65 -4.81 -3.58 1.14
C GLY A 65 -3.50 -4.35 1.26
N HIS A 66 -3.55 -5.68 1.33
CA HIS A 66 -2.34 -6.52 1.37
C HIS A 66 -1.47 -6.35 0.12
N ALA A 67 -2.12 -6.32 -1.04
CA ALA A 67 -1.40 -6.15 -2.29
C ALA A 67 -0.73 -4.77 -2.38
N ILE A 68 -1.42 -3.70 -1.99
CA ILE A 68 -0.88 -2.33 -1.97
C ILE A 68 0.27 -2.22 -0.96
N GLU A 69 0.11 -2.79 0.24
CA GLU A 69 1.16 -2.86 1.25
C GLU A 69 2.39 -3.61 0.73
N ALA A 70 2.19 -4.79 0.11
CA ALA A 70 3.28 -5.54 -0.48
C ALA A 70 4.05 -4.72 -1.52
N MET A 71 3.38 -3.88 -2.31
CA MET A 71 4.03 -3.12 -3.37
C MET A 71 4.97 -2.05 -2.83
N TRP A 72 4.64 -1.36 -1.74
CA TRP A 72 5.63 -0.42 -1.20
C TRP A 72 6.80 -1.14 -0.52
N PHE A 73 6.61 -2.34 0.05
CA PHE A 73 7.75 -3.17 0.47
C PHE A 73 8.65 -3.52 -0.72
N ILE A 74 8.07 -3.93 -1.86
CA ILE A 74 8.84 -4.24 -3.07
C ILE A 74 9.53 -2.98 -3.64
N MET A 75 8.91 -1.80 -3.58
CA MET A 75 9.58 -0.55 -3.97
C MET A 75 10.81 -0.28 -3.11
N ASP A 76 10.73 -0.49 -1.79
CA ASP A 76 11.87 -0.31 -0.89
C ASP A 76 12.98 -1.36 -1.15
N LEU A 77 12.62 -2.62 -1.41
CA LEU A 77 13.57 -3.65 -1.85
C LEU A 77 14.23 -3.28 -3.19
N GLY A 78 13.45 -2.80 -4.15
CA GLY A 78 13.96 -2.34 -5.44
C GLY A 78 14.96 -1.18 -5.30
N LYS A 79 14.67 -0.23 -4.42
CA LYS A 79 15.58 0.86 -4.07
C LYS A 79 16.87 0.31 -3.41
N ARG A 80 16.74 -0.57 -2.41
CA ARG A 80 17.88 -1.18 -1.68
C ARG A 80 18.81 -1.98 -2.60
N LEU A 81 18.23 -2.72 -3.54
CA LEU A 81 18.97 -3.56 -4.49
C LEU A 81 19.37 -2.82 -5.78
N ASN A 82 19.11 -1.51 -5.88
CA ASN A 82 19.36 -0.71 -7.08
C ASN A 82 18.72 -1.27 -8.36
N ARG A 83 17.43 -1.63 -8.28
CA ARG A 83 16.61 -2.19 -9.36
C ARG A 83 15.45 -1.25 -9.70
N PRO A 84 15.69 -0.16 -10.44
CA PRO A 84 14.67 0.85 -10.72
C PRO A 84 13.48 0.30 -11.51
N GLU A 85 13.68 -0.70 -12.39
CA GLU A 85 12.61 -1.38 -13.12
C GLU A 85 11.64 -2.11 -12.18
N LEU A 86 12.13 -2.68 -11.08
CA LEU A 86 11.31 -3.32 -10.06
C LEU A 86 10.47 -2.28 -9.31
N VAL A 87 11.05 -1.12 -9.00
CA VAL A 87 10.34 0.00 -8.37
C VAL A 87 9.17 0.46 -9.24
N VAL A 88 9.42 0.65 -10.55
CA VAL A 88 8.37 1.04 -11.51
C VAL A 88 7.28 -0.03 -11.60
N LYS A 89 7.66 -1.30 -11.74
CA LYS A 89 6.71 -2.43 -11.81
C LYS A 89 5.84 -2.51 -10.55
N ALA A 90 6.45 -2.37 -9.38
CA ALA A 90 5.72 -2.38 -8.10
C ALA A 90 4.76 -1.19 -7.97
N LYS A 91 5.21 0.02 -8.31
CA LYS A 91 4.37 1.23 -8.34
C LYS A 91 3.17 1.07 -9.28
N ASP A 92 3.39 0.58 -10.49
CA ASP A 92 2.29 0.35 -11.45
C ASP A 92 1.30 -0.70 -10.96
N THR A 93 1.79 -1.74 -10.28
CA THR A 93 0.94 -2.77 -9.67
C THR A 93 0.14 -2.19 -8.50
N ALA A 94 0.76 -1.35 -7.66
CA ALA A 94 0.05 -0.66 -6.58
C ALA A 94 -1.11 0.18 -7.10
N LEU A 95 -0.89 0.97 -8.16
CA LEU A 95 -1.94 1.78 -8.78
C LEU A 95 -3.07 0.92 -9.34
N LYS A 96 -2.77 -0.21 -9.98
CA LYS A 96 -3.80 -1.15 -10.47
C LYS A 96 -4.63 -1.75 -9.34
N MET A 97 -3.97 -2.18 -8.25
CA MET A 97 -4.66 -2.72 -7.08
C MET A 97 -5.52 -1.66 -6.39
N LEU A 98 -5.07 -0.41 -6.39
CA LEU A 98 -5.82 0.71 -5.86
C LEU A 98 -7.06 1.03 -6.71
N GLU A 99 -6.91 1.09 -8.04
CA GLU A 99 -8.04 1.26 -8.97
C GLU A 99 -9.06 0.11 -8.87
N TYR A 100 -8.57 -1.13 -8.70
CA TYR A 100 -9.39 -2.31 -8.51
C TYR A 100 -10.16 -2.26 -7.19
N GLY A 101 -9.53 -1.87 -6.09
CA GLY A 101 -10.12 -1.86 -4.74
C GLY A 101 -10.92 -0.61 -4.41
N TRP A 102 -10.89 0.44 -5.24
CA TRP A 102 -11.55 1.71 -4.95
C TRP A 102 -13.08 1.63 -5.11
N ASP A 103 -13.81 2.02 -4.08
CA ASP A 103 -15.28 2.17 -4.15
C ASP A 103 -15.64 3.45 -4.93
N LYS A 104 -16.14 3.28 -6.15
CA LYS A 104 -16.48 4.39 -7.05
C LYS A 104 -17.73 5.16 -6.61
N GLU A 105 -18.54 4.60 -5.72
CA GLU A 105 -19.79 5.20 -5.24
C GLU A 105 -19.58 6.03 -3.99
N TYR A 106 -18.87 5.48 -2.99
CA TYR A 106 -18.70 6.12 -1.68
C TYR A 106 -17.25 6.52 -1.37
N GLY A 107 -16.32 6.18 -2.24
CA GLY A 107 -14.90 6.36 -1.95
C GLY A 107 -14.33 5.34 -0.96
N GLY A 108 -13.04 5.45 -0.71
CA GLY A 108 -12.32 4.50 0.11
C GLY A 108 -12.07 3.15 -0.57
N ILE A 109 -11.29 2.30 0.06
CA ILE A 109 -10.87 1.02 -0.48
C ILE A 109 -11.66 -0.09 0.20
N PHE A 110 -12.24 -1.00 -0.58
CA PHE A 110 -12.89 -2.20 -0.05
C PHE A 110 -11.91 -3.07 0.74
N TYR A 111 -12.39 -3.68 1.80
CA TYR A 111 -11.58 -4.59 2.58
C TYR A 111 -11.28 -5.87 1.79
N PHE A 112 -12.33 -6.51 1.27
CA PHE A 112 -12.19 -7.70 0.44
C PHE A 112 -12.97 -7.57 -0.88
N MET A 113 -12.52 -8.29 -1.89
CA MET A 113 -13.20 -8.41 -3.18
C MET A 113 -13.11 -9.86 -3.68
N ASP A 114 -14.00 -10.25 -4.57
CA ASP A 114 -13.88 -11.48 -5.35
C ASP A 114 -13.30 -11.14 -6.72
N ARG A 115 -12.28 -11.89 -7.18
CA ARG A 115 -11.62 -11.60 -8.46
C ARG A 115 -12.52 -11.72 -9.69
N ASN A 116 -13.62 -12.46 -9.58
CA ASN A 116 -14.62 -12.64 -10.64
C ASN A 116 -15.80 -11.66 -10.50
N GLY A 117 -15.75 -10.75 -9.51
CA GLY A 117 -16.83 -9.79 -9.25
C GLY A 117 -18.06 -10.39 -8.59
N CYS A 118 -17.96 -11.59 -8.04
CA CYS A 118 -18.99 -12.18 -7.22
C CYS A 118 -19.02 -11.53 -5.82
N PRO A 119 -20.12 -11.63 -5.07
CA PRO A 119 -20.10 -11.23 -3.66
C PRO A 119 -19.05 -12.03 -2.88
N PRO A 120 -18.15 -11.38 -2.13
CA PRO A 120 -17.24 -12.07 -1.22
C PRO A 120 -17.99 -12.85 -0.13
N GLN A 121 -17.36 -13.88 0.41
CA GLN A 121 -17.93 -14.69 1.50
C GLN A 121 -17.92 -13.93 2.84
N GLU A 122 -16.92 -13.07 3.04
CA GLU A 122 -16.74 -12.29 4.26
C GLU A 122 -17.79 -11.19 4.35
N LEU A 123 -18.58 -11.19 5.42
CA LEU A 123 -19.67 -10.23 5.62
C LEU A 123 -19.17 -8.77 5.76
N GLU A 124 -17.92 -8.60 6.17
CA GLU A 124 -17.25 -7.29 6.31
C GLU A 124 -16.54 -6.81 5.04
N TRP A 125 -16.74 -7.44 3.90
CA TRP A 125 -16.01 -7.18 2.65
C TRP A 125 -16.08 -5.70 2.20
N ASP A 126 -17.18 -5.03 2.43
CA ASP A 126 -17.40 -3.65 1.99
C ASP A 126 -16.99 -2.59 3.03
N GLN A 127 -16.49 -3.02 4.18
CA GLN A 127 -15.98 -2.10 5.19
C GLN A 127 -14.72 -1.37 4.71
N LYS A 128 -14.50 -0.19 5.30
CA LYS A 128 -13.28 0.60 5.08
C LYS A 128 -12.44 0.55 6.36
N LEU A 129 -11.23 0.03 6.25
CA LEU A 129 -10.36 -0.17 7.40
C LEU A 129 -9.19 0.82 7.40
N TRP A 130 -8.81 1.28 8.60
CA TRP A 130 -7.72 2.25 8.82
C TRP A 130 -6.41 1.82 8.18
N TRP A 131 -6.05 0.55 8.34
CA TRP A 131 -4.75 0.04 7.89
C TRP A 131 -4.62 0.02 6.37
N VAL A 132 -5.66 -0.36 5.66
CA VAL A 132 -5.69 -0.35 4.19
C VAL A 132 -5.40 1.05 3.66
N HIS A 133 -5.96 2.07 4.29
CA HIS A 133 -5.84 3.45 3.85
C HIS A 133 -4.49 4.06 4.19
N ILE A 134 -3.94 3.82 5.39
CA ILE A 134 -2.60 4.31 5.72
C ILE A 134 -1.51 3.61 4.90
N GLU A 135 -1.62 2.30 4.64
CA GLU A 135 -0.69 1.58 3.77
C GLU A 135 -0.74 2.10 2.33
N THR A 136 -1.93 2.52 1.87
CA THR A 136 -2.08 3.15 0.56
C THR A 136 -1.44 4.54 0.51
N LEU A 137 -1.55 5.33 1.56
CA LEU A 137 -0.83 6.61 1.65
C LEU A 137 0.68 6.41 1.56
N ILE A 138 1.23 5.43 2.27
CA ILE A 138 2.66 5.10 2.18
C ILE A 138 3.02 4.71 0.74
N SER A 139 2.26 3.79 0.16
CA SER A 139 2.53 3.25 -1.18
C SER A 139 2.52 4.35 -2.25
N THR A 140 1.53 5.23 -2.21
CA THR A 140 1.37 6.29 -3.21
C THR A 140 2.42 7.39 -3.07
N ILE A 141 2.71 7.86 -1.85
CA ILE A 141 3.73 8.91 -1.68
C ILE A 141 5.15 8.41 -1.96
N LYS A 142 5.48 7.15 -1.60
CA LYS A 142 6.74 6.52 -1.98
C LYS A 142 6.83 6.33 -3.49
N GLY A 143 5.74 5.86 -4.12
CA GLY A 143 5.66 5.73 -5.58
C GLY A 143 5.97 7.05 -6.28
N TYR A 144 5.36 8.15 -5.84
CA TYR A 144 5.66 9.49 -6.35
C TYR A 144 7.13 9.89 -6.12
N ARG A 145 7.63 9.73 -4.90
CA ARG A 145 9.01 10.09 -4.55
C ARG A 145 10.06 9.33 -5.36
N LEU A 146 9.81 8.04 -5.66
CA LEU A 146 10.76 7.17 -6.34
C LEU A 146 10.70 7.24 -7.87
N THR A 147 9.55 7.63 -8.43
CA THR A 147 9.32 7.57 -9.89
C THR A 147 8.93 8.90 -10.52
N GLY A 148 8.49 9.88 -9.74
CA GLY A 148 7.95 11.15 -10.24
C GLY A 148 6.59 11.03 -10.93
N ASP A 149 5.92 9.87 -10.86
CA ASP A 149 4.64 9.65 -11.54
C ASP A 149 3.51 10.47 -10.88
N PRO A 150 2.92 11.46 -11.58
CA PRO A 150 1.91 12.33 -10.99
C PRO A 150 0.64 11.59 -10.56
N LYS A 151 0.34 10.42 -11.15
CA LYS A 151 -0.80 9.60 -10.73
C LYS A 151 -0.68 9.14 -9.27
N CYS A 152 0.54 8.92 -8.81
CA CYS A 152 0.77 8.56 -7.41
C CYS A 152 0.41 9.72 -6.48
N LEU A 153 0.74 10.95 -6.86
CA LEU A 153 0.38 12.15 -6.08
C LEU A 153 -1.13 12.40 -6.09
N GLU A 154 -1.77 12.28 -7.25
CA GLU A 154 -3.24 12.39 -7.38
C GLU A 154 -3.97 11.39 -6.47
N TRP A 155 -3.48 10.14 -6.44
CA TRP A 155 -4.04 9.12 -5.54
C TRP A 155 -3.72 9.40 -4.07
N PHE A 156 -2.50 9.85 -3.76
CA PHE A 156 -2.15 10.25 -2.40
C PHE A 156 -3.09 11.32 -1.86
N GLU A 157 -3.32 12.39 -2.61
CA GLU A 157 -4.24 13.47 -2.23
C GLU A 157 -5.67 12.95 -2.04
N ARG A 158 -6.16 12.14 -2.97
CA ARG A 158 -7.51 11.55 -2.88
C ARG A 158 -7.68 10.66 -1.65
N ILE A 159 -6.71 9.80 -1.34
CA ILE A 159 -6.74 8.95 -0.15
C ILE A 159 -6.57 9.78 1.11
N HIS A 160 -5.71 10.80 1.09
CA HIS A 160 -5.55 11.72 2.21
C HIS A 160 -6.87 12.41 2.55
N ASP A 161 -7.54 13.00 1.57
CA ASP A 161 -8.81 13.69 1.78
C ASP A 161 -9.87 12.72 2.33
N TYR A 162 -9.95 11.52 1.77
CA TYR A 162 -10.87 10.49 2.26
C TYR A 162 -10.56 10.13 3.72
N THR A 163 -9.30 9.84 4.05
CA THR A 163 -8.93 9.36 5.39
C THR A 163 -9.14 10.42 6.46
N TRP A 164 -8.77 11.66 6.18
CA TRP A 164 -8.98 12.75 7.15
C TRP A 164 -10.43 13.16 7.32
N SER A 165 -11.25 12.95 6.30
CA SER A 165 -12.68 13.24 6.37
C SER A 165 -13.48 12.16 7.11
N HIS A 166 -13.03 10.89 7.08
CA HIS A 166 -13.82 9.77 7.56
C HIS A 166 -13.23 9.05 8.78
N PHE A 167 -11.90 8.88 8.85
CA PHE A 167 -11.26 8.14 9.96
C PHE A 167 -10.86 9.01 11.13
N LYS A 168 -10.55 10.30 10.88
CA LYS A 168 -10.11 11.21 11.94
C LYS A 168 -11.22 11.46 12.93
N ASP A 169 -10.93 11.25 14.24
CA ASP A 169 -11.78 11.76 15.30
C ASP A 169 -11.46 13.24 15.52
N THR A 170 -12.48 14.08 15.52
CA THR A 170 -12.34 15.53 15.70
C THR A 170 -12.28 15.96 17.17
N GLU A 171 -12.70 15.10 18.09
CA GLU A 171 -12.77 15.40 19.52
C GLU A 171 -11.56 14.84 20.28
N HIS A 172 -11.10 13.66 19.88
CA HIS A 172 -10.00 12.96 20.54
C HIS A 172 -8.96 12.47 19.53
N PRO A 173 -7.67 12.53 19.86
CA PRO A 173 -6.62 12.01 18.96
C PRO A 173 -6.84 10.58 18.53
N GLU A 174 -6.19 10.17 17.42
CA GLU A 174 -6.25 8.85 16.82
C GLU A 174 -7.42 8.70 15.82
N TRP A 175 -7.25 7.81 14.87
CA TRP A 175 -8.28 7.46 13.89
C TRP A 175 -9.20 6.37 14.44
N PHE A 176 -10.48 6.41 14.02
CA PHE A 176 -11.33 5.24 14.11
C PHE A 176 -10.77 4.09 13.25
N GLY A 177 -11.06 2.86 13.62
CA GLY A 177 -10.51 1.69 12.91
C GLY A 177 -11.40 1.20 11.78
N TYR A 178 -12.70 1.32 11.94
CA TYR A 178 -13.68 0.59 11.15
C TYR A 178 -14.82 1.51 10.73
N LEU A 179 -14.97 1.66 9.42
CA LEU A 179 -16.09 2.39 8.81
C LEU A 179 -16.94 1.41 8.02
N ASN A 180 -18.24 1.70 7.91
CA ASN A 180 -19.10 1.02 6.97
C ASN A 180 -18.78 1.45 5.53
N ARG A 181 -19.44 0.87 4.53
CA ARG A 181 -19.21 1.18 3.12
C ARG A 181 -19.36 2.68 2.81
N ARG A 182 -20.28 3.39 3.50
CA ARG A 182 -20.55 4.82 3.28
C ARG A 182 -19.54 5.76 3.95
N GLY A 183 -18.56 5.21 4.67
CA GLY A 183 -17.56 6.01 5.39
C GLY A 183 -18.02 6.45 6.77
N GLU A 184 -19.12 5.93 7.31
CA GLU A 184 -19.59 6.23 8.66
C GLU A 184 -18.91 5.30 9.67
N VAL A 185 -18.60 5.81 10.86
CA VAL A 185 -17.95 5.04 11.93
C VAL A 185 -18.83 3.84 12.35
N LEU A 186 -18.33 2.64 12.08
CA LEU A 186 -19.01 1.39 12.41
C LEU A 186 -18.75 0.99 13.87
N LEU A 187 -17.49 1.12 14.30
CA LEU A 187 -17.07 0.84 15.68
C LEU A 187 -16.28 2.05 16.20
N PRO A 188 -16.69 2.65 17.32
CA PRO A 188 -15.99 3.81 17.88
C PRO A 188 -14.70 3.42 18.62
N LEU A 189 -14.14 2.25 18.32
CA LEU A 189 -12.91 1.76 18.91
C LEU A 189 -11.70 2.32 18.17
N LYS A 190 -10.73 2.81 18.93
CA LYS A 190 -9.45 3.32 18.44
C LYS A 190 -8.29 2.36 18.68
N GLY A 191 -8.50 1.33 19.44
CA GLY A 191 -7.57 0.23 19.69
C GLY A 191 -8.31 -1.08 19.87
N GLY A 192 -7.63 -2.20 19.68
CA GLY A 192 -8.25 -3.52 19.81
C GLY A 192 -7.31 -4.64 19.40
N LYS A 193 -7.84 -5.83 19.22
CA LYS A 193 -7.06 -7.02 18.84
C LYS A 193 -6.22 -6.80 17.57
N TRP A 194 -6.76 -6.07 16.61
CA TRP A 194 -6.13 -5.86 15.30
C TRP A 194 -5.56 -4.45 15.11
N LYS A 195 -6.16 -3.45 15.74
CA LYS A 195 -5.71 -2.07 15.66
C LYS A 195 -4.79 -1.74 16.83
N GLY A 196 -3.50 -1.86 16.61
CA GLY A 196 -2.43 -1.46 17.51
C GLY A 196 -1.55 -0.37 16.88
N CYS A 197 -0.33 -0.24 17.39
CA CYS A 197 0.62 0.79 16.95
C CYS A 197 1.38 0.45 15.66
N PHE A 198 1.10 -0.68 15.00
CA PHE A 198 1.88 -1.12 13.84
C PHE A 198 1.63 -0.27 12.58
N HIS A 199 0.37 -0.17 12.13
CA HIS A 199 0.08 0.50 10.86
C HIS A 199 0.10 2.02 10.96
N LEU A 200 -0.75 2.61 11.82
CA LEU A 200 -0.99 4.05 11.78
C LEU A 200 0.22 4.88 12.22
N PRO A 201 0.87 4.67 13.38
CA PRO A 201 2.03 5.47 13.77
C PRO A 201 3.20 5.30 12.81
N ARG A 202 3.49 4.06 12.37
CA ARG A 202 4.52 3.78 11.38
C ARG A 202 4.22 4.49 10.06
N GLY A 203 2.97 4.38 9.59
CA GLY A 203 2.56 4.96 8.33
C GLY A 203 2.62 6.47 8.32
N LEU A 204 2.14 7.13 9.36
CA LEU A 204 2.24 8.58 9.50
C LEU A 204 3.70 9.03 9.53
N TYR A 205 4.56 8.32 10.27
CA TYR A 205 5.98 8.61 10.33
C TYR A 205 6.66 8.48 8.96
N GLN A 206 6.41 7.40 8.23
CA GLN A 206 6.98 7.19 6.89
C GLN A 206 6.46 8.22 5.88
N CYS A 207 5.17 8.53 5.90
CA CYS A 207 4.62 9.59 5.04
C CYS A 207 5.28 10.94 5.36
N TRP A 208 5.43 11.28 6.65
CA TRP A 208 6.11 12.50 7.06
C TRP A 208 7.56 12.56 6.55
N GLN A 209 8.33 11.48 6.70
CA GLN A 209 9.72 11.44 6.20
C GLN A 209 9.79 11.71 4.69
N VAL A 210 8.93 11.05 3.89
CA VAL A 210 8.91 11.23 2.44
C VAL A 210 8.49 12.66 2.05
N LEU A 211 7.48 13.21 2.73
CA LEU A 211 7.03 14.59 2.49
C LEU A 211 8.10 15.61 2.86
N GLU A 212 8.84 15.39 3.94
CA GLU A 212 9.97 16.24 4.32
C GLU A 212 11.09 16.18 3.27
N GLU A 213 11.42 15.00 2.74
CA GLU A 213 12.36 14.89 1.63
C GLU A 213 11.87 15.67 0.40
N LEU A 214 10.62 15.50 -0.02
CA LEU A 214 10.05 16.20 -1.17
C LEU A 214 10.08 17.72 -1.00
N SER A 215 9.78 18.22 0.20
CA SER A 215 9.82 19.66 0.50
C SER A 215 11.21 20.25 0.34
N LYS A 216 12.25 19.52 0.72
CA LYS A 216 13.66 19.97 0.54
C LYS A 216 14.03 20.09 -0.94
N TYR A 217 13.55 19.18 -1.80
CA TYR A 217 13.77 19.29 -3.25
C TYR A 217 13.06 20.52 -3.84
N CYS A 218 11.82 20.80 -3.44
CA CYS A 218 11.11 21.99 -3.90
C CYS A 218 11.80 23.29 -3.49
N LEU A 219 12.36 23.37 -2.29
CA LEU A 219 13.10 24.54 -1.80
C LEU A 219 14.41 24.75 -2.55
N LEU A 220 15.12 23.71 -2.95
CA LEU A 220 16.32 23.81 -3.76
C LEU A 220 16.01 24.35 -5.16
N TYR A 221 14.95 23.90 -5.81
CA TYR A 221 14.51 24.42 -7.12
C TYR A 221 14.08 25.88 -7.07
N THR A 222 13.48 26.34 -5.98
CA THR A 222 13.06 27.74 -5.83
C THR A 222 14.23 28.67 -5.49
N SER A 223 15.28 28.19 -4.83
CA SER A 223 16.50 28.97 -4.55
C SER A 223 17.38 29.13 -5.80
N ASP A 224 17.53 28.07 -6.60
CA ASP A 224 18.31 28.14 -7.86
C ASP A 224 17.63 29.03 -8.90
N ALA A 225 16.29 29.03 -8.97
CA ALA A 225 15.53 29.92 -9.85
C ALA A 225 15.60 31.40 -9.40
N ALA A 226 15.87 31.67 -8.13
CA ALA A 226 16.07 33.03 -7.62
C ALA A 226 17.49 33.55 -7.84
N ASP A 227 18.49 32.66 -7.97
CA ASP A 227 19.87 33.01 -8.28
C ASP A 227 20.18 33.18 -9.78
N GLU A 228 19.34 32.65 -10.66
CA GLU A 228 19.41 32.82 -12.11
C GLU A 228 18.77 34.13 -12.61
N GLY A 229 18.64 35.13 -11.77
CA GLY A 229 18.43 36.53 -11.99
C GLY A 229 17.58 36.93 -13.21
N LEU A 230 16.34 37.22 -12.96
CA LEU A 230 15.59 38.19 -13.74
C LEU A 230 15.47 39.50 -12.99
#